data_6b2d074e3117916ac5de6b961aa50d67
#
_entry.id   6b2d074e3117916ac5de6b961aa50d67
#
_cell.length_a   1.000
_cell.length_b   1.000
_cell.length_c   1.000
_cell.angle_alpha   90.00
_cell.angle_beta   90.00
_cell.angle_gamma   90.00
#
_symmetry.space_group_name_H-M   'P 1'
#
loop_
_entity.id
_entity.type
_entity.pdbx_description
1 polymer ?
#
loop_
_entity_poly.entity_id
_entity_poly.type
_entity_poly.pdbx_seq_one_letter_code
_entity_poly.pdbx_strand_id
1 'polypeptide(L)'
;FLCGYNFKQWYVTNHRNEKHISLIYSCSKKEADRGQFEELLKKEFRSKGVEPIFDKYYLDCNRFGQKVEIEHISNYLEALKSKPIDLVMAMGDQATHSLLSTRHPLLYSVPVVACNVHFPDEDLLKKYESRKVYALRDTPDFKHNMEFIRSLQPHVGLEIVYNIDLTPLGHKSFDLLNQVVDRKDVQILGHKSAFSM
;
A
#
# COMPACT_ATOMS: atom_id res chain seq x y z
N PHE A 1 -11.87 48.19 -8.58
CA PHE A 1 -11.43 47.20 -9.61
C PHE A 1 -10.02 46.66 -9.39
N LEU A 2 -9.16 47.29 -8.59
CA LEU A 2 -7.77 46.84 -8.31
C LEU A 2 -7.66 45.79 -7.19
N CYS A 3 -8.66 45.66 -6.32
CA CYS A 3 -8.62 44.74 -5.19
C CYS A 3 -8.77 43.25 -5.58
N GLY A 4 -9.48 42.95 -6.67
CA GLY A 4 -9.70 41.56 -7.11
C GLY A 4 -8.50 40.91 -7.79
N TYR A 5 -7.64 41.71 -8.44
CA TYR A 5 -6.47 41.21 -9.15
C TYR A 5 -5.36 40.77 -8.18
N ASN A 6 -5.17 41.55 -7.10
CA ASN A 6 -4.17 41.26 -6.07
C ASN A 6 -4.52 39.99 -5.24
N PHE A 7 -5.82 39.78 -4.96
CA PHE A 7 -6.25 38.59 -4.21
C PHE A 7 -6.05 37.31 -5.02
N LYS A 8 -6.40 37.32 -6.32
CA LYS A 8 -6.22 36.18 -7.21
C LYS A 8 -4.75 35.84 -7.42
N GLN A 9 -3.90 36.85 -7.53
CA GLN A 9 -2.45 36.69 -7.68
C GLN A 9 -1.79 36.23 -6.38
N TRP A 10 -2.22 36.76 -5.23
CA TRP A 10 -1.81 36.33 -3.90
C TRP A 10 -2.22 34.86 -3.65
N TYR A 11 -3.48 34.50 -3.97
CA TYR A 11 -3.98 33.15 -3.82
C TYR A 11 -3.19 32.16 -4.67
N VAL A 12 -2.97 32.46 -5.96
CA VAL A 12 -2.17 31.64 -6.87
C VAL A 12 -0.72 31.52 -6.42
N THR A 13 -0.13 32.58 -5.85
CA THR A 13 1.25 32.57 -5.38
C THR A 13 1.41 31.77 -4.09
N ASN A 14 0.47 31.90 -3.15
CA ASN A 14 0.54 31.22 -1.85
C ASN A 14 0.10 29.74 -1.90
N HIS A 15 -0.76 29.35 -2.85
CA HIS A 15 -1.23 27.98 -3.01
C HIS A 15 -0.53 27.21 -4.15
N ARG A 16 0.46 27.81 -4.81
CA ARG A 16 1.11 27.24 -5.99
C ARG A 16 1.85 25.94 -5.69
N ASN A 17 2.22 25.70 -4.44
CA ASN A 17 2.97 24.53 -3.99
C ASN A 17 2.14 23.53 -3.17
N GLU A 18 0.86 23.82 -2.91
CA GLU A 18 -0.02 22.86 -2.23
C GLU A 18 -0.36 21.69 -3.16
N LYS A 19 -0.25 20.47 -2.63
CA LYS A 19 -0.59 19.24 -3.33
C LYS A 19 -1.55 18.40 -2.50
N HIS A 20 -2.69 18.09 -3.07
CA HIS A 20 -3.71 17.27 -2.44
C HIS A 20 -3.42 15.80 -2.72
N ILE A 21 -3.13 15.06 -1.67
CA ILE A 21 -2.70 13.66 -1.74
C ILE A 21 -3.70 12.80 -0.98
N SER A 22 -4.32 11.87 -1.67
CA SER A 22 -5.16 10.86 -1.04
C SER A 22 -4.31 9.69 -0.57
N LEU A 23 -4.34 9.39 0.74
CA LEU A 23 -3.67 8.24 1.36
C LEU A 23 -4.71 7.16 1.69
N ILE A 24 -4.59 5.99 1.05
CA ILE A 24 -5.48 4.85 1.26
C ILE A 24 -4.70 3.76 1.98
N TYR A 25 -5.05 3.48 3.24
CA TYR A 25 -4.38 2.49 4.09
C TYR A 25 -5.11 1.16 4.07
N SER A 26 -4.37 0.03 3.98
CA SER A 26 -4.92 -1.31 4.18
C SER A 26 -5.38 -1.54 5.62
N CYS A 27 -4.67 -0.96 6.58
CA CYS A 27 -4.90 -1.13 8.01
C CYS A 27 -5.98 -0.19 8.57
N SER A 28 -6.34 -0.41 9.83
CA SER A 28 -7.22 0.49 10.58
C SER A 28 -6.52 1.81 10.91
N LYS A 29 -7.30 2.84 11.22
CA LYS A 29 -6.77 4.14 11.66
C LYS A 29 -5.82 4.01 12.84
N LYS A 30 -6.17 3.18 13.85
CA LYS A 30 -5.35 2.97 15.05
C LYS A 30 -3.98 2.38 14.74
N GLU A 31 -3.88 1.55 13.71
CA GLU A 31 -2.61 0.96 13.27
C GLU A 31 -1.80 1.97 12.46
N ALA A 32 -2.42 2.69 11.54
CA ALA A 32 -1.77 3.72 10.74
C ALA A 32 -1.20 4.86 11.61
N ASP A 33 -1.93 5.32 12.60
CA ASP A 33 -1.53 6.42 13.50
C ASP A 33 -0.31 6.06 14.40
N ARG A 34 0.08 4.78 14.49
CA ARG A 34 1.28 4.35 15.23
C ARG A 34 2.58 4.58 14.46
N GLY A 35 2.49 4.78 13.17
CA GLY A 35 3.64 4.98 12.29
C GLY A 35 4.05 6.45 12.18
N GLN A 36 5.34 6.67 11.89
CA GLN A 36 5.87 8.00 11.60
C GLN A 36 5.81 8.34 10.10
N PHE A 37 5.19 7.48 9.31
CA PHE A 37 5.21 7.58 7.85
C PHE A 37 4.73 8.93 7.33
N GLU A 38 3.59 9.42 7.82
CA GLU A 38 3.01 10.67 7.35
C GLU A 38 3.90 11.88 7.67
N GLU A 39 4.52 11.90 8.84
CA GLU A 39 5.41 13.00 9.23
C GLU A 39 6.70 12.99 8.41
N LEU A 40 7.24 11.81 8.13
CA LEU A 40 8.40 11.66 7.24
C LEU A 40 8.04 12.08 5.81
N LEU A 41 6.88 11.67 5.33
CA LEU A 41 6.39 12.04 4.00
C LEU A 41 6.17 13.55 3.88
N LYS A 42 5.55 14.19 4.88
CA LYS A 42 5.42 15.66 4.93
C LYS A 42 6.76 16.35 4.89
N LYS A 43 7.70 15.89 5.72
CA LYS A 43 9.05 16.45 5.77
C LYS A 43 9.72 16.37 4.40
N GLU A 44 9.60 15.23 3.72
CA GLU A 44 10.21 15.04 2.40
C GLU A 44 9.55 15.93 1.33
N PHE A 45 8.23 16.02 1.28
CA PHE A 45 7.54 16.94 0.37
C PHE A 45 7.94 18.39 0.60
N ARG A 46 7.98 18.83 1.86
CA ARG A 46 8.39 20.19 2.22
C ARG A 46 9.85 20.48 1.85
N SER A 47 10.74 19.49 1.95
CA SER A 47 12.13 19.62 1.51
C SER A 47 12.26 19.88 0.01
N LYS A 48 11.25 19.49 -0.77
CA LYS A 48 11.14 19.74 -2.22
C LYS A 48 10.30 20.98 -2.54
N GLY A 49 9.92 21.77 -1.53
CA GLY A 49 9.12 22.98 -1.71
C GLY A 49 7.64 22.71 -1.97
N VAL A 50 7.14 21.54 -1.62
CA VAL A 50 5.74 21.14 -1.78
C VAL A 50 5.07 21.06 -0.41
N GLU A 51 3.91 21.73 -0.23
CA GLU A 51 3.09 21.59 0.97
C GLU A 51 2.01 20.52 0.73
N PRO A 52 2.12 19.32 1.34
CA PRO A 52 1.15 18.25 1.15
C PRO A 52 -0.08 18.44 2.03
N ILE A 53 -1.26 18.29 1.43
CA ILE A 53 -2.55 18.22 2.11
C ILE A 53 -3.05 16.79 1.97
N PHE A 54 -3.14 16.06 3.09
CA PHE A 54 -3.52 14.66 3.09
C PHE A 54 -5.00 14.47 3.35
N ASP A 55 -5.67 13.76 2.43
CA ASP A 55 -7.00 13.18 2.60
C ASP A 55 -6.81 11.67 2.87
N LYS A 56 -7.27 11.17 4.02
CA LYS A 56 -6.96 9.81 4.48
C LYS A 56 -8.18 8.92 4.45
N TYR A 57 -7.97 7.70 3.97
CA TYR A 57 -8.96 6.64 3.99
C TYR A 57 -8.36 5.35 4.57
N TYR A 58 -9.07 4.73 5.50
CA TYR A 58 -8.66 3.51 6.18
C TYR A 58 -9.60 2.38 5.79
N LEU A 59 -9.06 1.41 5.06
CA LEU A 59 -9.85 0.30 4.52
C LEU A 59 -10.20 -0.75 5.57
N ASP A 60 -9.33 -0.89 6.59
CA ASP A 60 -9.50 -1.87 7.70
C ASP A 60 -9.72 -3.30 7.17
N CYS A 61 -8.83 -3.76 6.30
CA CYS A 61 -8.94 -5.00 5.54
C CYS A 61 -9.13 -6.27 6.38
N ASN A 62 -8.82 -6.21 7.68
CA ASN A 62 -9.07 -7.32 8.59
C ASN A 62 -10.56 -7.56 8.89
N ARG A 63 -11.43 -6.62 8.52
CA ARG A 63 -12.87 -6.67 8.85
C ARG A 63 -13.75 -7.02 7.66
N PHE A 64 -13.28 -6.79 6.45
CA PHE A 64 -14.08 -6.88 5.25
C PHE A 64 -13.47 -7.84 4.24
N GLY A 65 -14.31 -8.50 3.45
CA GLY A 65 -13.86 -9.26 2.29
C GLY A 65 -13.61 -8.35 1.10
N GLN A 66 -12.75 -8.79 0.20
CA GLN A 66 -12.26 -8.04 -0.97
C GLN A 66 -13.35 -7.31 -1.78
N LYS A 67 -14.51 -7.95 -1.98
CA LYS A 67 -15.62 -7.34 -2.74
C LYS A 67 -16.12 -6.06 -2.06
N VAL A 68 -16.28 -6.10 -0.75
CA VAL A 68 -16.73 -4.96 0.06
C VAL A 68 -15.67 -3.86 0.08
N GLU A 69 -14.40 -4.23 0.15
CA GLU A 69 -13.28 -3.28 0.08
C GLU A 69 -13.25 -2.51 -1.25
N ILE A 70 -13.44 -3.21 -2.37
CA ILE A 70 -13.51 -2.60 -3.71
C ILE A 70 -14.68 -1.61 -3.79
N GLU A 71 -15.84 -1.97 -3.25
CA GLU A 71 -17.01 -1.10 -3.20
C GLU A 71 -16.75 0.15 -2.33
N HIS A 72 -16.16 -0.04 -1.15
CA HIS A 72 -15.81 1.07 -0.25
C HIS A 72 -14.83 2.04 -0.90
N ILE A 73 -13.77 1.53 -1.54
CA ILE A 73 -12.81 2.39 -2.26
C ILE A 73 -13.50 3.09 -3.45
N SER A 74 -14.35 2.39 -4.19
CA SER A 74 -15.08 2.98 -5.31
C SER A 74 -15.92 4.18 -4.85
N ASN A 75 -16.65 4.02 -3.75
CA ASN A 75 -17.45 5.09 -3.17
C ASN A 75 -16.59 6.26 -2.67
N TYR A 76 -15.44 5.95 -2.06
CA TYR A 76 -14.48 6.98 -1.65
C TYR A 76 -13.93 7.75 -2.85
N LEU A 77 -13.53 7.08 -3.93
CA LEU A 77 -13.03 7.72 -5.14
C LEU A 77 -14.09 8.58 -5.84
N GLU A 78 -15.35 8.17 -5.79
CA GLU A 78 -16.46 9.01 -6.28
C GLU A 78 -16.56 10.32 -5.48
N ALA A 79 -16.44 10.24 -4.15
CA ALA A 79 -16.45 11.44 -3.30
C ALA A 79 -15.23 12.37 -3.57
N LEU A 80 -14.11 11.81 -4.01
CA LEU A 80 -12.92 12.59 -4.36
C LEU A 80 -13.06 13.35 -5.68
N LYS A 81 -13.98 12.99 -6.58
CA LYS A 81 -14.15 13.70 -7.87
C LYS A 81 -14.47 15.19 -7.71
N SER A 82 -15.07 15.57 -6.59
CA SER A 82 -15.40 16.99 -6.30
C SER A 82 -14.24 17.77 -5.68
N LYS A 83 -13.12 17.11 -5.39
CA LYS A 83 -11.94 17.70 -4.76
C LYS A 83 -10.76 17.77 -5.74
N PRO A 84 -9.87 18.74 -5.57
CA PRO A 84 -8.59 18.72 -6.28
C PRO A 84 -7.74 17.58 -5.70
N ILE A 85 -7.38 16.59 -6.53
CA ILE A 85 -6.48 15.50 -6.14
C ILE A 85 -5.31 15.48 -7.13
N ASP A 86 -4.10 15.62 -6.61
CA ASP A 86 -2.86 15.59 -7.40
C ASP A 86 -2.20 14.21 -7.42
N LEU A 87 -2.45 13.38 -6.38
CA LEU A 87 -1.83 12.08 -6.20
C LEU A 87 -2.71 11.17 -5.35
N VAL A 88 -2.80 9.90 -5.73
CA VAL A 88 -3.36 8.82 -4.88
C VAL A 88 -2.22 7.90 -4.45
N MET A 89 -2.11 7.64 -3.15
CA MET A 89 -1.15 6.69 -2.59
C MET A 89 -1.90 5.55 -1.91
N ALA A 90 -1.60 4.31 -2.32
CA ALA A 90 -2.12 3.11 -1.69
C ALA A 90 -1.03 2.48 -0.81
N MET A 91 -1.35 2.18 0.45
CA MET A 91 -0.42 1.68 1.44
C MET A 91 -0.71 0.22 1.75
N GLY A 92 0.16 -0.67 1.27
CA GLY A 92 0.07 -2.12 1.41
C GLY A 92 -0.63 -2.82 0.23
N ASP A 93 -0.44 -4.14 0.18
CA ASP A 93 -0.93 -4.99 -0.91
C ASP A 93 -2.43 -4.93 -1.10
N GLN A 94 -3.18 -5.04 0.00
CA GLN A 94 -4.65 -5.12 -0.02
C GLN A 94 -5.28 -3.82 -0.55
N ALA A 95 -4.82 -2.65 -0.03
CA ALA A 95 -5.28 -1.35 -0.52
C ALA A 95 -4.93 -1.17 -2.00
N THR A 96 -3.72 -1.58 -2.40
CA THR A 96 -3.28 -1.52 -3.79
C THR A 96 -4.15 -2.38 -4.70
N HIS A 97 -4.35 -3.64 -4.32
CA HIS A 97 -5.17 -4.57 -5.09
C HIS A 97 -6.62 -4.08 -5.21
N SER A 98 -7.23 -3.70 -4.09
CA SER A 98 -8.62 -3.25 -4.05
C SER A 98 -8.80 -1.94 -4.82
N LEU A 99 -7.86 -0.98 -4.70
CA LEU A 99 -7.86 0.28 -5.45
C LEU A 99 -7.82 0.04 -6.97
N LEU A 100 -6.85 -0.72 -7.45
CA LEU A 100 -6.69 -0.96 -8.89
C LEU A 100 -7.83 -1.82 -9.46
N SER A 101 -8.42 -2.70 -8.64
CA SER A 101 -9.58 -3.52 -9.04
C SER A 101 -10.86 -2.72 -9.25
N THR A 102 -10.98 -1.51 -8.69
CA THR A 102 -12.14 -0.64 -8.92
C THR A 102 -12.25 -0.21 -10.38
N ARG A 103 -11.14 -0.11 -11.11
CA ARG A 103 -11.06 0.48 -12.47
C ARG A 103 -11.70 1.86 -12.56
N HIS A 104 -11.67 2.60 -11.46
CA HIS A 104 -12.31 3.90 -11.35
C HIS A 104 -11.69 4.92 -12.31
N PRO A 105 -12.47 5.79 -13.00
CA PRO A 105 -11.97 6.76 -13.98
C PRO A 105 -10.90 7.71 -13.42
N LEU A 106 -10.96 8.06 -12.14
CA LEU A 106 -9.95 8.91 -11.47
C LEU A 106 -8.53 8.34 -11.60
N LEU A 107 -8.37 7.02 -11.56
CA LEU A 107 -7.07 6.35 -11.65
C LEU A 107 -6.41 6.47 -13.03
N TYR A 108 -7.16 6.94 -14.03
CA TYR A 108 -6.61 7.20 -15.37
C TYR A 108 -6.16 8.65 -15.55
N SER A 109 -6.56 9.55 -14.67
CA SER A 109 -6.27 11.00 -14.75
C SER A 109 -5.27 11.47 -13.71
N VAL A 110 -5.22 10.81 -12.54
CA VAL A 110 -4.36 11.16 -11.41
C VAL A 110 -3.26 10.11 -11.25
N PRO A 111 -2.00 10.50 -10.99
CA PRO A 111 -0.94 9.55 -10.66
C PRO A 111 -1.30 8.70 -9.44
N VAL A 112 -0.90 7.42 -9.47
CA VAL A 112 -1.07 6.47 -8.37
C VAL A 112 0.29 5.93 -7.97
N VAL A 113 0.59 5.95 -6.67
CA VAL A 113 1.78 5.31 -6.10
C VAL A 113 1.33 4.29 -5.07
N ALA A 114 1.64 3.03 -5.33
CA ALA A 114 1.46 1.95 -4.37
C ALA A 114 2.76 1.75 -3.58
N CYS A 115 2.66 1.81 -2.26
CA CYS A 115 3.79 1.68 -1.35
C CYS A 115 3.66 0.45 -0.48
N ASN A 116 4.79 -0.11 -0.02
CA ASN A 116 4.83 -1.28 0.84
C ASN A 116 4.10 -2.48 0.21
N VAL A 117 4.38 -2.74 -1.08
CA VAL A 117 3.79 -3.82 -1.85
C VAL A 117 4.73 -5.01 -1.83
N HIS A 118 4.37 -6.04 -1.07
CA HIS A 118 5.17 -7.27 -0.95
C HIS A 118 4.86 -8.27 -2.07
N PHE A 119 3.57 -8.38 -2.43
CA PHE A 119 3.07 -9.38 -3.38
C PHE A 119 2.20 -8.72 -4.46
N PRO A 120 2.81 -7.96 -5.39
CA PRO A 120 2.06 -7.26 -6.42
C PRO A 120 1.27 -8.24 -7.31
N ASP A 121 0.05 -7.85 -7.65
CA ASP A 121 -0.71 -8.51 -8.71
C ASP A 121 -0.21 -7.98 -10.07
N GLU A 122 0.71 -8.72 -10.69
CA GLU A 122 1.35 -8.32 -11.93
C GLU A 122 0.36 -8.18 -13.10
N ASP A 123 -0.66 -9.04 -13.15
CA ASP A 123 -1.66 -8.98 -14.21
C ASP A 123 -2.58 -7.75 -14.04
N LEU A 124 -2.82 -7.35 -12.80
CA LEU A 124 -3.54 -6.13 -12.51
C LEU A 124 -2.70 -4.89 -12.82
N LEU A 125 -1.42 -4.88 -12.44
CA LEU A 125 -0.50 -3.78 -12.74
C LEU A 125 -0.31 -3.57 -14.24
N LYS A 126 -0.18 -4.65 -15.03
CA LYS A 126 -0.08 -4.58 -16.50
C LYS A 126 -1.24 -3.83 -17.14
N LYS A 127 -2.45 -3.91 -16.59
CA LYS A 127 -3.62 -3.17 -17.10
C LYS A 127 -3.46 -1.65 -16.98
N TYR A 128 -2.53 -1.20 -16.14
CA TYR A 128 -2.20 0.21 -15.91
C TYR A 128 -0.82 0.62 -16.42
N GLU A 129 -0.11 -0.24 -17.16
CA GLU A 129 1.28 0.00 -17.60
C GLU A 129 1.44 1.27 -18.45
N SER A 130 0.43 1.62 -19.24
CA SER A 130 0.41 2.87 -20.02
C SER A 130 -0.04 4.09 -19.20
N ARG A 131 -0.24 3.94 -17.89
CA ARG A 131 -0.77 4.95 -16.98
C ARG A 131 0.29 5.35 -15.95
N LYS A 132 0.05 6.44 -15.25
CA LYS A 132 0.94 6.91 -14.17
C LYS A 132 0.69 6.13 -12.88
N VAL A 133 0.83 4.80 -12.93
CA VAL A 133 0.71 3.91 -11.77
C VAL A 133 2.09 3.31 -11.49
N TYR A 134 2.58 3.52 -10.29
CA TYR A 134 3.90 3.08 -9.84
C TYR A 134 3.75 2.24 -8.58
N ALA A 135 4.40 1.09 -8.53
CA ALA A 135 4.45 0.23 -7.35
C ALA A 135 5.87 0.21 -6.78
N LEU A 136 6.01 0.67 -5.53
CA LEU A 136 7.23 0.52 -4.75
C LEU A 136 7.17 -0.83 -4.05
N ARG A 137 7.95 -1.77 -4.56
CA ARG A 137 7.97 -3.16 -4.13
C ARG A 137 8.91 -3.35 -2.95
N ASP A 138 8.46 -4.15 -2.00
CA ASP A 138 9.24 -4.59 -0.84
C ASP A 138 9.02 -6.10 -0.65
N THR A 139 9.41 -6.87 -1.67
CA THR A 139 9.22 -8.33 -1.65
C THR A 139 10.15 -8.96 -0.63
N PRO A 140 9.62 -9.76 0.33
CA PRO A 140 10.44 -10.42 1.33
C PRO A 140 11.45 -11.39 0.67
N ASP A 141 12.73 -11.22 1.00
CA ASP A 141 13.79 -12.15 0.56
C ASP A 141 13.90 -13.33 1.53
N PHE A 142 12.95 -14.26 1.42
CA PHE A 142 12.93 -15.47 2.23
C PHE A 142 14.20 -16.31 2.05
N LYS A 143 14.78 -16.34 0.85
CA LYS A 143 15.97 -17.11 0.56
C LYS A 143 17.16 -16.60 1.38
N HIS A 144 17.42 -15.31 1.30
CA HIS A 144 18.52 -14.69 2.03
C HIS A 144 18.33 -14.79 3.55
N ASN A 145 17.10 -14.59 4.02
CA ASN A 145 16.77 -14.76 5.44
C ASN A 145 17.01 -16.19 5.92
N MET A 146 16.67 -17.20 5.12
CA MET A 146 16.93 -18.61 5.44
C MET A 146 18.42 -18.94 5.43
N GLU A 147 19.17 -18.43 4.46
CA GLU A 147 20.62 -18.58 4.40
C GLU A 147 21.30 -17.94 5.62
N PHE A 148 20.84 -16.78 6.04
CA PHE A 148 21.32 -16.11 7.25
C PHE A 148 21.05 -16.93 8.50
N ILE A 149 19.81 -17.44 8.70
CA ILE A 149 19.46 -18.27 9.87
C ILE A 149 20.33 -19.53 9.89
N ARG A 150 20.55 -20.20 8.75
CA ARG A 150 21.42 -21.37 8.63
C ARG A 150 22.88 -21.07 8.98
N SER A 151 23.37 -19.88 8.62
CA SER A 151 24.73 -19.45 8.96
C SER A 151 24.97 -19.30 10.46
N LEU A 152 23.92 -19.00 11.21
CA LEU A 152 23.99 -18.89 12.68
C LEU A 152 24.02 -20.25 13.37
N GLN A 153 23.40 -21.28 12.78
CA GLN A 153 23.30 -22.63 13.34
C GLN A 153 23.45 -23.72 12.26
N PRO A 154 24.64 -23.91 11.71
CA PRO A 154 24.86 -24.76 10.53
C PRO A 154 24.64 -26.27 10.76
N HIS A 155 24.55 -26.73 12.01
CA HIS A 155 24.47 -28.15 12.37
C HIS A 155 23.13 -28.55 12.98
N VAL A 156 22.15 -27.65 13.02
CA VAL A 156 20.84 -27.91 13.62
C VAL A 156 19.76 -27.89 12.54
N GLY A 157 18.89 -28.92 12.55
CA GLY A 157 17.69 -28.90 11.71
C GLY A 157 16.81 -27.71 12.10
N LEU A 158 16.30 -26.99 11.10
CA LEU A 158 15.45 -25.82 11.34
C LEU A 158 13.97 -26.24 11.34
N GLU A 159 13.27 -25.89 12.40
CA GLU A 159 11.81 -25.94 12.45
C GLU A 159 11.26 -24.55 12.25
N ILE A 160 10.44 -24.36 11.21
CA ILE A 160 9.80 -23.09 10.92
C ILE A 160 8.33 -23.19 11.30
N VAL A 161 7.93 -22.40 12.27
CA VAL A 161 6.51 -22.18 12.57
C VAL A 161 6.03 -21.00 11.74
N TYR A 162 5.12 -21.25 10.83
CA TYR A 162 4.56 -20.24 9.95
C TYR A 162 3.07 -20.06 10.26
N ASN A 163 2.70 -18.84 10.58
CA ASN A 163 1.30 -18.47 10.79
C ASN A 163 0.75 -17.89 9.49
N ILE A 164 -0.17 -18.61 8.86
CA ILE A 164 -0.79 -18.16 7.60
C ILE A 164 -2.13 -17.52 7.95
N ASP A 165 -2.30 -16.26 7.60
CA ASP A 165 -3.64 -15.72 7.48
C ASP A 165 -4.32 -16.32 6.22
N LEU A 166 -5.63 -16.48 6.25
CA LEU A 166 -6.38 -17.08 5.14
C LEU A 166 -6.64 -16.10 3.99
N THR A 167 -5.90 -15.01 3.92
CA THR A 167 -5.95 -14.07 2.82
C THR A 167 -5.21 -14.61 1.59
N PRO A 168 -5.54 -14.16 0.38
CA PRO A 168 -4.77 -14.49 -0.82
C PRO A 168 -3.28 -14.15 -0.69
N LEU A 169 -2.96 -13.13 0.10
CA LEU A 169 -1.58 -12.69 0.36
C LEU A 169 -0.83 -13.65 1.29
N GLY A 170 -1.50 -14.13 2.35
CA GLY A 170 -0.95 -15.15 3.21
C GLY A 170 -0.61 -16.43 2.44
N HIS A 171 -1.48 -16.85 1.53
CA HIS A 171 -1.20 -17.99 0.65
C HIS A 171 -0.01 -17.76 -0.28
N LYS A 172 0.09 -16.59 -0.94
CA LYS A 172 1.24 -16.24 -1.78
C LYS A 172 2.56 -16.21 -0.99
N SER A 173 2.53 -15.65 0.21
CA SER A 173 3.69 -15.62 1.12
C SER A 173 4.16 -17.03 1.48
N PHE A 174 3.21 -17.92 1.78
CA PHE A 174 3.50 -19.32 2.08
C PHE A 174 4.07 -20.08 0.87
N ASP A 175 3.52 -19.85 -0.33
CA ASP A 175 4.02 -20.46 -1.56
C ASP A 175 5.46 -20.04 -1.86
N LEU A 176 5.79 -18.74 -1.66
CA LEU A 176 7.16 -18.25 -1.82
C LEU A 176 8.11 -18.84 -0.78
N LEU A 177 7.68 -18.95 0.48
CA LEU A 177 8.48 -19.62 1.51
C LEU A 177 8.75 -21.08 1.12
N ASN A 178 7.72 -21.81 0.67
CA ASN A 178 7.87 -23.21 0.25
C ASN A 178 8.80 -23.41 -0.95
N GLN A 179 8.93 -22.41 -1.83
CA GLN A 179 9.84 -22.48 -2.98
C GLN A 179 11.32 -22.36 -2.58
N VAL A 180 11.62 -21.63 -1.50
CA VAL A 180 13.00 -21.38 -1.08
C VAL A 180 13.48 -22.30 0.03
N VAL A 181 12.56 -23.03 0.67
CA VAL A 181 12.90 -23.96 1.75
C VAL A 181 13.33 -25.29 1.18
N ASP A 182 14.59 -25.69 1.44
CA ASP A 182 15.04 -27.06 1.18
C ASP A 182 14.48 -27.98 2.27
N ARG A 183 13.53 -28.83 1.88
CA ARG A 183 12.82 -29.74 2.80
C ARG A 183 13.67 -30.85 3.40
N LYS A 184 14.92 -31.02 2.97
CA LYS A 184 15.82 -32.03 3.56
C LYS A 184 16.23 -31.66 4.97
N ASP A 185 16.38 -30.37 5.24
CA ASP A 185 16.91 -29.85 6.50
C ASP A 185 15.94 -28.93 7.25
N VAL A 186 14.75 -28.69 6.70
CA VAL A 186 13.76 -27.77 7.26
C VAL A 186 12.40 -28.38 7.32
N GLN A 187 11.84 -28.47 8.51
CA GLN A 187 10.46 -28.88 8.73
C GLN A 187 9.58 -27.63 8.87
N ILE A 188 8.60 -27.48 7.98
CA ILE A 188 7.59 -26.43 8.10
C ILE A 188 6.43 -26.96 8.93
N LEU A 189 6.28 -26.41 10.12
CA LEU A 189 5.15 -26.65 11.01
C LEU A 189 4.10 -25.57 10.73
N GLY A 190 3.18 -25.85 9.81
CA GLY A 190 2.12 -24.90 9.48
C GLY A 190 1.08 -24.79 10.60
N HIS A 191 0.81 -23.56 11.06
CA HIS A 191 -0.34 -23.27 11.91
C HIS A 191 -1.35 -22.44 11.12
N LYS A 192 -2.54 -22.98 10.89
CA LYS A 192 -3.67 -22.21 10.34
C LYS A 192 -4.31 -21.45 11.49
N SER A 193 -4.07 -20.15 11.61
CA SER A 193 -4.94 -19.33 12.43
C SER A 193 -6.20 -19.01 11.64
N ALA A 194 -7.28 -19.68 11.96
CA ALA A 194 -8.57 -19.19 11.56
C ALA A 194 -8.84 -17.93 12.38
N PHE A 195 -8.81 -16.76 11.77
CA PHE A 195 -9.56 -15.64 12.30
C PHE A 195 -11.03 -15.98 12.03
N SER A 196 -11.62 -16.74 12.94
CA SER A 196 -13.06 -16.78 13.10
C SER A 196 -13.44 -15.52 13.86
N MET A 197 -14.04 -14.58 13.24
CA MET A 197 -15.30 -13.89 13.58
C MET A 197 -15.39 -12.59 12.81
#